data_bfa1ec1999c97752877b3a8905ddeff7
#
_entry.id   bfa1ec1999c97752877b3a8905ddeff7
#
_cell.length_a   1.000
_cell.length_b   1.000
_cell.length_c   1.000
_cell.angle_alpha   90.00
_cell.angle_beta   90.00
_cell.angle_gamma   90.00
#
_symmetry.space_group_name_H-M   'P 1'
#
loop_
_entity.id
_entity.type
_entity.pdbx_description
1 polymer ?
#
loop_
_entity_poly.entity_id
_entity_poly.type
_entity_poly.pdbx_seq_one_letter_code
_entity_poly.pdbx_strand_id
1 'polypeptide(L)'
;MEPNENTANDILTAGKHVSCWYEPSVQFKTYPALKENLETGAVIVGGGLAGLSVAYNLSQAGIKVVLVEDGLIGSGETGRTTAQLVTALDERYFEMEENFGLEKTKLIAESHQAAIDFVERTIKKENIDCDFDRVNGYLFLHPTDRSESLKKELEAATRAGISIKELEEVPGVPAEGNCLCFSNQAQIHPVKYLMGLCKAIEEKGGRIFTETHASKIDYTGIVSKDGYTIKAKHVVVATNAPVNDTYAMMLKQWPFRSYVIGALVKKDTLPKAFWWDTGDHTIKDCVPYHYVRLHTYSNEYDLLIIGGEDHRVGNTRAEGTTEEDRYSLLEEWTRKRFPVEEVVSRWSGEVLVPMDALAYIGHNPWDKDNVYIVTGDCGIGMTHCTIAGILITDLITGKENKWTKLYNPYRFTLKASGPFFKMLKDDLVSVLKKWFYTDTVELSDIQNGEAKIVELEGQKCGAFRDANGHLHIVSAECTHLKCMVVWNNDEQSWDCPCHGSRFTYMGKVINGPAINDLQAYSVPY
;
A
#
# COMPACT_ATOMS: atom_id res chain seq x y z
N MET A 1 25.88 -11.61 11.59
CA MET A 1 26.42 -10.38 10.98
C MET A 1 25.23 -9.48 10.84
N GLU A 2 25.15 -8.46 11.65
CA GLU A 2 24.12 -7.42 11.50
C GLU A 2 24.32 -6.76 10.14
N PRO A 3 23.26 -6.53 9.35
CA PRO A 3 23.39 -5.77 8.13
C PRO A 3 23.87 -4.37 8.49
N ASN A 4 24.80 -3.88 7.71
CA ASN A 4 25.37 -2.54 7.87
C ASN A 4 24.21 -1.54 7.75
N GLU A 5 23.73 -0.98 8.87
CA GLU A 5 22.53 -0.14 8.97
C GLU A 5 22.52 1.04 7.97
N ASN A 6 23.69 1.48 7.52
CA ASN A 6 23.83 2.59 6.57
C ASN A 6 23.56 2.23 5.10
N THR A 7 23.56 0.95 4.71
CA THR A 7 23.36 0.56 3.30
C THR A 7 21.92 0.11 3.01
N ALA A 8 21.19 -0.39 3.99
CA ALA A 8 19.78 -0.79 3.80
C ALA A 8 18.84 0.43 3.79
N ASN A 9 19.10 1.45 4.61
CA ASN A 9 18.25 2.62 4.76
C ASN A 9 18.31 3.60 3.56
N ASP A 10 19.41 3.63 2.79
CA ASP A 10 19.52 4.52 1.62
C ASP A 10 18.76 4.00 0.38
N ILE A 11 18.26 2.78 0.43
CA ILE A 11 17.74 2.05 -0.74
C ILE A 11 16.21 1.88 -0.67
N LEU A 12 15.59 1.98 0.54
CA LEU A 12 14.17 1.76 0.73
C LEU A 12 13.38 3.05 0.57
N THR A 13 12.51 3.11 -0.43
CA THR A 13 11.70 4.28 -0.76
C THR A 13 10.38 4.37 0.02
N ALA A 14 10.16 3.57 1.06
CA ALA A 14 8.88 3.57 1.78
C ALA A 14 8.97 3.81 3.29
N GLY A 15 10.15 4.04 3.85
CA GLY A 15 10.37 4.40 5.25
C GLY A 15 11.53 3.68 5.93
N LYS A 16 11.76 3.98 7.21
CA LYS A 16 12.92 3.55 8.00
C LYS A 16 12.93 2.05 8.32
N HIS A 17 11.76 1.50 8.68
CA HIS A 17 11.68 0.10 9.10
C HIS A 17 11.64 -0.85 7.91
N VAL A 18 12.44 -1.92 8.00
CA VAL A 18 12.53 -2.97 6.98
C VAL A 18 11.55 -4.09 7.34
N SER A 19 10.73 -4.50 6.38
CA SER A 19 9.83 -5.64 6.56
C SER A 19 10.58 -6.98 6.56
N CYS A 20 9.92 -8.03 7.01
CA CYS A 20 10.46 -9.39 7.00
C CYS A 20 10.78 -9.95 5.59
N TRP A 21 10.34 -9.29 4.52
CA TRP A 21 10.55 -9.73 3.14
C TRP A 21 11.95 -9.46 2.59
N TYR A 22 12.74 -8.64 3.28
CA TYR A 22 14.11 -8.29 2.88
C TYR A 22 15.14 -9.15 3.58
N GLU A 23 14.87 -10.44 3.69
CA GLU A 23 15.80 -11.42 4.25
C GLU A 23 17.08 -11.53 3.41
N PRO A 24 18.24 -11.83 4.02
CA PRO A 24 19.49 -12.05 3.30
C PRO A 24 19.45 -13.19 2.26
N SER A 25 18.48 -14.10 2.39
CA SER A 25 18.23 -15.21 1.47
C SER A 25 17.60 -14.77 0.15
N VAL A 26 16.94 -13.61 0.11
CA VAL A 26 16.30 -13.07 -1.10
C VAL A 26 17.35 -12.44 -2.00
N GLN A 27 17.54 -13.01 -3.18
CA GLN A 27 18.44 -12.44 -4.18
C GLN A 27 17.75 -11.30 -4.91
N PHE A 28 18.09 -10.07 -4.54
CA PHE A 28 17.67 -8.89 -5.29
C PHE A 28 18.53 -8.73 -6.54
N LYS A 29 17.88 -8.69 -7.69
CA LYS A 29 18.54 -8.25 -8.91
C LYS A 29 18.53 -6.72 -8.94
N THR A 30 19.70 -6.12 -9.08
CA THR A 30 19.82 -4.68 -9.34
C THR A 30 19.71 -4.40 -10.82
N TYR A 31 19.08 -3.28 -11.17
CA TYR A 31 18.92 -2.81 -12.53
C TYR A 31 19.64 -1.48 -12.72
N PRO A 32 20.14 -1.16 -13.92
CA PRO A 32 20.83 0.11 -14.14
C PRO A 32 19.84 1.28 -14.09
N ALA A 33 20.32 2.46 -13.73
CA ALA A 33 19.59 3.71 -13.97
C ALA A 33 19.49 4.00 -15.47
N LEU A 34 18.44 4.72 -15.88
CA LEU A 34 18.25 5.14 -17.27
C LEU A 34 19.32 6.16 -17.67
N LYS A 35 20.12 5.83 -18.72
CA LYS A 35 21.21 6.69 -19.22
C LYS A 35 21.15 6.89 -20.75
N GLU A 36 19.98 6.69 -21.34
CA GLU A 36 19.77 6.84 -22.80
C GLU A 36 18.31 7.21 -23.09
N ASN A 37 18.08 7.80 -24.25
CA ASN A 37 16.73 8.05 -24.75
C ASN A 37 16.17 6.80 -25.43
N LEU A 38 14.91 6.47 -25.16
CA LEU A 38 14.28 5.25 -25.63
C LEU A 38 12.94 5.52 -26.32
N GLU A 39 12.51 4.55 -27.16
CA GLU A 39 11.15 4.45 -27.68
C GLU A 39 10.61 3.05 -27.42
N THR A 40 9.33 2.95 -26.98
CA THR A 40 8.72 1.68 -26.61
C THR A 40 7.21 1.64 -26.95
N GLY A 41 6.62 0.45 -26.85
CA GLY A 41 5.17 0.28 -26.95
C GLY A 41 4.44 0.82 -25.72
N ALA A 42 4.96 0.51 -24.53
CA ALA A 42 4.43 1.02 -23.27
C ALA A 42 5.57 1.37 -22.28
N VAL A 43 5.45 2.50 -21.60
CA VAL A 43 6.29 2.85 -20.44
C VAL A 43 5.45 2.70 -19.17
N ILE A 44 6.03 2.03 -18.18
CA ILE A 44 5.42 1.80 -16.89
C ILE A 44 6.25 2.53 -15.82
N VAL A 45 5.60 3.36 -15.01
CA VAL A 45 6.22 4.09 -13.91
C VAL A 45 5.79 3.44 -12.59
N GLY A 46 6.75 2.91 -11.86
CA GLY A 46 6.58 2.18 -10.60
C GLY A 46 6.93 0.70 -10.72
N GLY A 47 7.88 0.25 -9.90
CA GLY A 47 8.41 -1.12 -9.84
C GLY A 47 7.80 -1.99 -8.74
N GLY A 48 6.62 -1.61 -8.24
CA GLY A 48 5.79 -2.42 -7.34
C GLY A 48 4.98 -3.48 -8.08
N LEU A 49 4.11 -4.19 -7.34
CA LEU A 49 3.29 -5.27 -7.89
C LEU A 49 2.38 -4.79 -9.03
N ALA A 50 1.79 -3.60 -8.93
CA ALA A 50 0.92 -3.05 -9.98
C ALA A 50 1.68 -2.88 -11.30
N GLY A 51 2.81 -2.16 -11.27
CA GLY A 51 3.61 -1.91 -12.46
C GLY A 51 4.17 -3.18 -13.07
N LEU A 52 4.70 -4.10 -12.26
CA LEU A 52 5.22 -5.38 -12.75
C LEU A 52 4.13 -6.31 -13.28
N SER A 53 2.93 -6.32 -12.68
CA SER A 53 1.80 -7.07 -13.20
C SER A 53 1.39 -6.56 -14.58
N VAL A 54 1.33 -5.24 -14.78
CA VAL A 54 1.04 -4.63 -16.08
C VAL A 54 2.16 -4.92 -17.09
N ALA A 55 3.42 -4.71 -16.71
CA ALA A 55 4.57 -4.95 -17.58
C ALA A 55 4.65 -6.41 -18.03
N TYR A 56 4.43 -7.36 -17.11
CA TYR A 56 4.39 -8.78 -17.42
C TYR A 56 3.29 -9.10 -18.43
N ASN A 57 2.05 -8.70 -18.16
CA ASN A 57 0.93 -9.00 -19.05
C ASN A 57 1.11 -8.39 -20.44
N LEU A 58 1.56 -7.14 -20.55
CA LEU A 58 1.85 -6.47 -21.82
C LEU A 58 2.98 -7.18 -22.57
N SER A 59 4.05 -7.60 -21.89
CA SER A 59 5.14 -8.34 -22.53
C SER A 59 4.68 -9.71 -23.06
N GLN A 60 3.80 -10.39 -22.32
CA GLN A 60 3.17 -11.64 -22.77
C GLN A 60 2.25 -11.42 -24.00
N ALA A 61 1.62 -10.23 -24.11
CA ALA A 61 0.83 -9.83 -25.27
C ALA A 61 1.68 -9.34 -26.47
N GLY A 62 3.02 -9.39 -26.37
CA GLY A 62 3.94 -8.99 -27.44
C GLY A 62 4.18 -7.49 -27.54
N ILE A 63 3.77 -6.69 -26.56
CA ILE A 63 4.04 -5.26 -26.50
C ILE A 63 5.41 -5.05 -25.86
N LYS A 64 6.28 -4.27 -26.53
CA LYS A 64 7.56 -3.87 -25.94
C LYS A 64 7.32 -2.95 -24.75
N VAL A 65 7.91 -3.26 -23.61
CA VAL A 65 7.75 -2.50 -22.37
C VAL A 65 9.08 -1.96 -21.87
N VAL A 66 9.03 -0.78 -21.26
CA VAL A 66 10.09 -0.22 -20.44
C VAL A 66 9.47 0.14 -19.10
N LEU A 67 10.03 -0.35 -18.02
CA LEU A 67 9.62 -0.03 -16.64
C LEU A 67 10.70 0.83 -15.99
N VAL A 68 10.29 1.89 -15.32
CA VAL A 68 11.16 2.73 -14.48
C VAL A 68 10.66 2.74 -13.04
N GLU A 69 11.61 2.68 -12.10
CA GLU A 69 11.38 2.71 -10.65
C GLU A 69 12.35 3.73 -10.03
N ASP A 70 11.83 4.52 -9.11
CA ASP A 70 12.61 5.56 -8.41
C ASP A 70 13.64 4.96 -7.44
N GLY A 71 13.26 3.91 -6.73
CA GLY A 71 14.11 3.15 -5.83
C GLY A 71 14.53 1.80 -6.42
N LEU A 72 14.41 0.74 -5.62
CA LEU A 72 14.59 -0.65 -6.04
C LEU A 72 13.24 -1.31 -6.32
N ILE A 73 13.26 -2.38 -7.10
CA ILE A 73 12.07 -3.19 -7.33
C ILE A 73 11.47 -3.66 -6.00
N GLY A 74 10.20 -3.31 -5.79
CA GLY A 74 9.45 -3.68 -4.59
C GLY A 74 9.80 -2.87 -3.34
N SER A 75 10.68 -1.86 -3.41
CA SER A 75 11.07 -1.04 -2.23
C SER A 75 9.98 -0.13 -1.70
N GLY A 76 8.87 0.03 -2.43
CA GLY A 76 7.66 0.75 -1.98
C GLY A 76 6.71 -0.12 -1.15
N GLU A 77 5.42 0.17 -1.21
CA GLU A 77 4.38 -0.47 -0.37
C GLU A 77 4.24 -1.99 -0.62
N THR A 78 4.61 -2.49 -1.82
CA THR A 78 4.63 -3.94 -2.08
C THR A 78 5.59 -4.69 -1.16
N GLY A 79 6.72 -4.10 -0.81
CA GLY A 79 7.67 -4.67 0.15
C GLY A 79 7.23 -4.53 1.61
N ARG A 80 6.11 -3.86 1.89
CA ARG A 80 5.55 -3.65 3.24
C ARG A 80 4.23 -4.38 3.46
N THR A 81 3.70 -5.03 2.42
CA THR A 81 2.45 -5.79 2.48
C THR A 81 2.59 -7.03 3.38
N THR A 82 1.49 -7.49 3.97
CA THR A 82 1.42 -8.82 4.58
C THR A 82 1.26 -9.93 3.54
N ALA A 83 1.09 -9.57 2.26
CA ALA A 83 1.07 -10.46 1.09
C ALA A 83 0.00 -11.55 1.14
N GLN A 84 -1.21 -11.18 1.49
CA GLN A 84 -2.41 -12.02 1.42
C GLN A 84 -3.11 -11.83 0.07
N LEU A 85 -3.33 -12.90 -0.66
CA LEU A 85 -4.11 -12.96 -1.89
C LEU A 85 -5.51 -13.45 -1.54
N VAL A 86 -6.48 -12.54 -1.46
CA VAL A 86 -7.77 -12.83 -0.84
C VAL A 86 -8.97 -12.43 -1.69
N THR A 87 -10.08 -13.16 -1.47
CA THR A 87 -11.42 -12.77 -1.88
C THR A 87 -12.21 -12.19 -0.72
N ALA A 88 -11.74 -12.31 0.52
CA ALA A 88 -12.28 -11.58 1.66
C ALA A 88 -11.87 -10.11 1.53
N LEU A 89 -12.85 -9.21 1.43
CA LEU A 89 -12.61 -7.79 1.23
C LEU A 89 -12.52 -7.09 2.59
N ASP A 90 -11.78 -5.99 2.64
CA ASP A 90 -11.69 -5.13 3.83
C ASP A 90 -13.08 -4.55 4.15
N GLU A 91 -13.74 -3.95 3.15
CA GLU A 91 -15.16 -3.68 3.20
C GLU A 91 -15.94 -4.96 2.95
N ARG A 92 -16.90 -5.26 3.79
CA ARG A 92 -17.64 -6.52 3.74
C ARG A 92 -18.52 -6.63 2.48
N TYR A 93 -18.81 -7.85 2.05
CA TYR A 93 -19.66 -8.09 0.87
C TYR A 93 -21.04 -7.48 0.99
N PHE A 94 -21.63 -7.42 2.19
CA PHE A 94 -22.92 -6.75 2.38
C PHE A 94 -22.81 -5.23 2.15
N GLU A 95 -21.70 -4.58 2.52
CA GLU A 95 -21.44 -3.16 2.27
C GLU A 95 -21.17 -2.90 0.78
N MET A 96 -20.38 -3.78 0.15
CA MET A 96 -20.19 -3.72 -1.30
C MET A 96 -21.49 -3.90 -2.07
N GLU A 97 -22.40 -4.79 -1.62
CA GLU A 97 -23.72 -4.96 -2.22
C GLU A 97 -24.59 -3.69 -2.04
N GLU A 98 -24.50 -3.04 -0.89
CA GLU A 98 -25.15 -1.75 -0.64
C GLU A 98 -24.62 -0.65 -1.55
N ASN A 99 -23.29 -0.57 -1.75
CA ASN A 99 -22.66 0.48 -2.55
C ASN A 99 -22.82 0.27 -4.05
N PHE A 100 -22.66 -0.96 -4.53
CA PHE A 100 -22.57 -1.27 -5.96
C PHE A 100 -23.76 -2.05 -6.52
N GLY A 101 -24.54 -2.70 -5.66
CA GLY A 101 -25.60 -3.65 -6.04
C GLY A 101 -25.04 -5.03 -6.39
N LEU A 102 -25.89 -6.06 -6.28
CA LEU A 102 -25.52 -7.46 -6.37
C LEU A 102 -24.71 -7.82 -7.62
N GLU A 103 -25.11 -7.35 -8.81
CA GLU A 103 -24.43 -7.75 -10.05
C GLU A 103 -22.99 -7.23 -10.15
N LYS A 104 -22.73 -6.02 -9.64
CA LYS A 104 -21.35 -5.51 -9.58
C LYS A 104 -20.55 -6.20 -8.47
N THR A 105 -21.18 -6.52 -7.34
CA THR A 105 -20.54 -7.26 -6.24
C THR A 105 -20.10 -8.66 -6.70
N LYS A 106 -20.89 -9.34 -7.55
CA LYS A 106 -20.45 -10.58 -8.21
C LYS A 106 -19.21 -10.39 -9.08
N LEU A 107 -19.13 -9.28 -9.84
CA LEU A 107 -17.97 -8.96 -10.65
C LEU A 107 -16.73 -8.64 -9.79
N ILE A 108 -16.92 -7.99 -8.64
CA ILE A 108 -15.84 -7.78 -7.66
C ILE A 108 -15.31 -9.14 -7.19
N ALA A 109 -16.19 -9.99 -6.67
CA ALA A 109 -15.82 -11.33 -6.20
C ALA A 109 -15.09 -12.14 -7.27
N GLU A 110 -15.61 -12.15 -8.48
CA GLU A 110 -15.00 -12.82 -9.62
C GLU A 110 -13.61 -12.29 -9.97
N SER A 111 -13.43 -10.96 -9.98
CA SER A 111 -12.14 -10.35 -10.33
C SER A 111 -11.05 -10.70 -9.31
N HIS A 112 -11.36 -10.71 -8.01
CA HIS A 112 -10.42 -11.12 -6.97
C HIS A 112 -10.08 -12.62 -7.05
N GLN A 113 -11.06 -13.48 -7.29
CA GLN A 113 -10.81 -14.90 -7.51
C GLN A 113 -9.93 -15.12 -8.76
N ALA A 114 -10.24 -14.44 -9.85
CA ALA A 114 -9.45 -14.51 -11.09
C ALA A 114 -8.00 -14.02 -10.88
N ALA A 115 -7.78 -13.02 -10.02
CA ALA A 115 -6.45 -12.54 -9.67
C ALA A 115 -5.63 -13.61 -8.92
N ILE A 116 -6.22 -14.26 -7.92
CA ILE A 116 -5.54 -15.34 -7.19
C ILE A 116 -5.15 -16.47 -8.15
N ASP A 117 -6.08 -16.90 -9.00
CA ASP A 117 -5.84 -17.97 -9.97
C ASP A 117 -4.83 -17.55 -11.04
N PHE A 118 -4.80 -16.25 -11.40
CA PHE A 118 -3.80 -15.71 -12.32
C PHE A 118 -2.39 -15.78 -11.73
N VAL A 119 -2.21 -15.37 -10.48
CA VAL A 119 -0.92 -15.45 -9.77
C VAL A 119 -0.43 -16.89 -9.72
N GLU A 120 -1.30 -17.85 -9.33
CA GLU A 120 -0.93 -19.27 -9.28
C GLU A 120 -0.52 -19.82 -10.66
N ARG A 121 -1.27 -19.47 -11.71
CA ARG A 121 -0.92 -19.89 -13.09
C ARG A 121 0.41 -19.27 -13.54
N THR A 122 0.65 -18.00 -13.21
CA THR A 122 1.90 -17.31 -13.53
C THR A 122 3.10 -17.96 -12.84
N ILE A 123 2.98 -18.25 -11.54
CA ILE A 123 4.01 -18.95 -10.77
C ILE A 123 4.37 -20.28 -11.41
N LYS A 124 3.36 -21.08 -11.76
CA LYS A 124 3.57 -22.38 -12.41
C LYS A 124 4.18 -22.25 -13.81
N LYS A 125 3.72 -21.30 -14.60
CA LYS A 125 4.18 -21.08 -15.97
C LYS A 125 5.61 -20.59 -16.03
N GLU A 126 5.97 -19.60 -15.20
CA GLU A 126 7.28 -18.99 -15.19
C GLU A 126 8.26 -19.67 -14.20
N ASN A 127 7.80 -20.73 -13.52
CA ASN A 127 8.55 -21.50 -12.51
C ASN A 127 9.16 -20.58 -11.43
N ILE A 128 8.30 -19.75 -10.81
CA ILE A 128 8.70 -18.81 -9.77
C ILE A 128 8.65 -19.49 -8.40
N ASP A 129 9.78 -19.56 -7.72
CA ASP A 129 9.84 -20.02 -6.34
C ASP A 129 9.60 -18.82 -5.39
N CYS A 130 8.37 -18.71 -4.88
CA CYS A 130 7.93 -17.59 -4.05
C CYS A 130 7.03 -18.02 -2.88
N ASP A 131 7.23 -19.19 -2.35
CA ASP A 131 6.52 -19.71 -1.17
C ASP A 131 4.98 -19.65 -1.32
N PHE A 132 4.47 -19.99 -2.52
CA PHE A 132 3.05 -19.99 -2.78
C PHE A 132 2.34 -21.12 -2.06
N ASP A 133 1.34 -20.76 -1.23
CA ASP A 133 0.45 -21.71 -0.56
C ASP A 133 -1.02 -21.32 -0.77
N ARG A 134 -1.89 -22.29 -1.05
CA ARG A 134 -3.34 -22.13 -0.91
C ARG A 134 -3.72 -22.39 0.54
N VAL A 135 -4.45 -21.45 1.13
CA VAL A 135 -4.86 -21.48 2.53
C VAL A 135 -6.33 -21.10 2.69
N ASN A 136 -6.91 -21.41 3.83
CA ASN A 136 -8.20 -20.87 4.22
C ASN A 136 -8.00 -19.59 5.04
N GLY A 137 -8.98 -18.68 4.99
CA GLY A 137 -9.03 -17.52 5.85
C GLY A 137 -10.24 -17.57 6.77
N TYR A 138 -10.08 -17.13 8.01
CA TYR A 138 -11.10 -17.19 9.05
C TYR A 138 -11.43 -15.78 9.54
N LEU A 139 -12.66 -15.34 9.30
CA LEU A 139 -13.19 -14.07 9.80
C LEU A 139 -13.98 -14.34 11.06
N PHE A 140 -13.55 -13.80 12.19
CA PHE A 140 -14.22 -13.91 13.47
C PHE A 140 -14.64 -12.54 14.03
N LEU A 141 -15.52 -12.57 15.04
CA LEU A 141 -16.14 -11.36 15.54
C LEU A 141 -15.21 -10.60 16.49
N HIS A 142 -15.00 -9.30 16.24
CA HIS A 142 -14.37 -8.42 17.22
C HIS A 142 -15.34 -8.18 18.41
N PRO A 143 -14.87 -8.04 19.66
CA PRO A 143 -15.74 -7.89 20.84
C PRO A 143 -16.69 -6.69 20.81
N THR A 144 -16.38 -5.66 20.00
CA THR A 144 -17.19 -4.44 19.87
C THR A 144 -18.24 -4.54 18.75
N ASP A 145 -18.18 -5.60 17.92
CA ASP A 145 -19.10 -5.83 16.82
C ASP A 145 -20.26 -6.77 17.23
N ARG A 146 -21.27 -6.89 16.37
CA ARG A 146 -22.48 -7.67 16.60
C ARG A 146 -22.47 -8.95 15.77
N SER A 147 -23.03 -10.03 16.31
CA SER A 147 -23.14 -11.33 15.63
C SER A 147 -23.86 -11.27 14.28
N GLU A 148 -24.76 -10.28 14.10
CA GLU A 148 -25.43 -10.04 12.81
C GLU A 148 -24.46 -9.69 11.69
N SER A 149 -23.30 -9.14 11.97
CA SER A 149 -22.29 -8.80 10.95
C SER A 149 -21.80 -10.04 10.21
N LEU A 150 -21.44 -11.10 10.93
CA LEU A 150 -21.04 -12.37 10.32
C LEU A 150 -22.16 -12.99 9.48
N LYS A 151 -23.40 -12.94 9.97
CA LYS A 151 -24.55 -13.47 9.23
C LYS A 151 -24.79 -12.72 7.92
N LYS A 152 -24.76 -11.37 7.96
CA LYS A 152 -24.91 -10.53 6.76
C LYS A 152 -23.79 -10.82 5.76
N GLU A 153 -22.56 -10.95 6.24
CA GLU A 153 -21.41 -11.26 5.40
C GLU A 153 -21.53 -12.63 4.73
N LEU A 154 -21.89 -13.67 5.48
CA LEU A 154 -22.13 -15.00 4.94
C LEU A 154 -23.17 -14.97 3.81
N GLU A 155 -24.30 -14.31 4.04
CA GLU A 155 -25.39 -14.22 3.06
C GLU A 155 -24.95 -13.45 1.81
N ALA A 156 -24.31 -12.28 1.96
CA ALA A 156 -23.88 -11.44 0.85
C ALA A 156 -22.73 -12.08 0.04
N ALA A 157 -21.72 -12.60 0.70
CA ALA A 157 -20.61 -13.30 0.06
C ALA A 157 -21.08 -14.55 -0.70
N THR A 158 -22.06 -15.29 -0.13
CA THR A 158 -22.68 -16.44 -0.83
C THR A 158 -23.42 -15.98 -2.09
N ARG A 159 -24.22 -14.88 -2.02
CA ARG A 159 -24.86 -14.30 -3.20
C ARG A 159 -23.87 -13.82 -4.26
N ALA A 160 -22.72 -13.30 -3.81
CA ALA A 160 -21.64 -12.90 -4.69
C ALA A 160 -20.88 -14.07 -5.35
N GLY A 161 -21.10 -15.30 -4.89
CA GLY A 161 -20.49 -16.53 -5.45
C GLY A 161 -19.17 -16.94 -4.77
N ILE A 162 -18.87 -16.38 -3.59
CA ILE A 162 -17.69 -16.73 -2.80
C ILE A 162 -17.89 -18.08 -2.11
N SER A 163 -16.84 -18.91 -2.10
CA SER A 163 -16.81 -20.17 -1.33
C SER A 163 -16.58 -19.88 0.14
N ILE A 164 -17.66 -19.76 0.89
CA ILE A 164 -17.70 -19.37 2.30
C ILE A 164 -18.59 -20.31 3.11
N LYS A 165 -18.27 -20.57 4.36
CA LYS A 165 -19.08 -21.34 5.30
C LYS A 165 -18.85 -20.88 6.73
N GLU A 166 -19.85 -21.06 7.58
CA GLU A 166 -19.72 -20.86 9.02
C GLU A 166 -19.08 -22.06 9.71
N LEU A 167 -18.24 -21.81 10.71
CA LEU A 167 -17.65 -22.80 11.60
C LEU A 167 -17.97 -22.43 13.06
N GLU A 168 -18.07 -23.43 13.93
CA GLU A 168 -18.37 -23.25 15.35
C GLU A 168 -17.20 -22.71 16.17
N GLU A 169 -15.97 -22.87 15.65
CA GLU A 169 -14.74 -22.37 16.27
C GLU A 169 -13.72 -21.90 15.22
N VAL A 170 -12.84 -20.98 15.63
CA VAL A 170 -11.74 -20.49 14.81
C VAL A 170 -10.56 -21.45 14.87
N PRO A 171 -10.18 -22.14 13.77
CA PRO A 171 -9.02 -23.02 13.77
C PRO A 171 -7.74 -22.28 14.17
N GLY A 172 -7.04 -22.77 15.20
CA GLY A 172 -5.85 -22.14 15.77
C GLY A 172 -6.12 -21.10 16.86
N VAL A 173 -7.36 -20.59 16.97
CA VAL A 173 -7.77 -19.59 17.99
C VAL A 173 -9.18 -19.93 18.52
N PRO A 174 -9.42 -21.09 19.11
CA PRO A 174 -10.77 -21.58 19.41
C PRO A 174 -11.52 -20.71 20.43
N ALA A 175 -10.82 -19.91 21.25
CA ALA A 175 -11.42 -19.00 22.22
C ALA A 175 -12.28 -17.88 21.60
N GLU A 176 -12.11 -17.60 20.29
CA GLU A 176 -12.85 -16.55 19.57
C GLU A 176 -14.26 -16.99 19.09
N GLY A 177 -14.61 -18.28 19.26
CA GLY A 177 -15.96 -18.78 18.94
C GLY A 177 -16.21 -18.98 17.45
N ASN A 178 -17.42 -18.66 17.00
CA ASN A 178 -17.84 -18.86 15.60
C ASN A 178 -17.06 -17.96 14.62
N CYS A 179 -16.81 -18.49 13.43
CA CYS A 179 -16.17 -17.71 12.36
C CYS A 179 -16.73 -18.05 10.97
N LEU A 180 -16.41 -17.23 9.99
CA LEU A 180 -16.62 -17.50 8.58
C LEU A 180 -15.32 -17.98 7.94
N CYS A 181 -15.36 -19.14 7.31
CA CYS A 181 -14.23 -19.71 6.56
C CYS A 181 -14.35 -19.33 5.08
N PHE A 182 -13.45 -18.47 4.60
CA PHE A 182 -13.23 -18.20 3.19
C PHE A 182 -12.25 -19.22 2.64
N SER A 183 -12.71 -20.08 1.74
CA SER A 183 -11.89 -21.15 1.18
C SER A 183 -10.97 -20.66 0.05
N ASN A 184 -9.87 -21.38 -0.19
CA ASN A 184 -9.00 -21.19 -1.35
C ASN A 184 -8.36 -19.79 -1.50
N GLN A 185 -8.11 -19.11 -0.40
CA GLN A 185 -7.25 -17.95 -0.40
C GLN A 185 -5.80 -18.37 -0.73
N ALA A 186 -4.89 -17.43 -0.90
CA ALA A 186 -3.48 -17.79 -1.14
C ALA A 186 -2.52 -16.78 -0.51
N GLN A 187 -1.29 -17.22 -0.30
CA GLN A 187 -0.19 -16.38 0.15
C GLN A 187 1.06 -16.62 -0.70
N ILE A 188 1.91 -15.60 -0.73
CA ILE A 188 3.22 -15.67 -1.41
C ILE A 188 4.27 -14.89 -0.61
N HIS A 189 5.52 -15.06 -0.99
CA HIS A 189 6.59 -14.12 -0.67
C HIS A 189 6.60 -13.02 -1.75
N PRO A 190 6.18 -11.78 -1.46
CA PRO A 190 5.91 -10.78 -2.49
C PRO A 190 7.16 -10.41 -3.29
N VAL A 191 8.30 -10.22 -2.63
CA VAL A 191 9.54 -9.82 -3.31
C VAL A 191 10.08 -10.92 -4.22
N LYS A 192 10.06 -12.19 -3.80
CA LYS A 192 10.44 -13.32 -4.67
C LYS A 192 9.54 -13.39 -5.91
N TYR A 193 8.23 -13.15 -5.75
CA TYR A 193 7.30 -13.09 -6.88
C TYR A 193 7.65 -11.96 -7.85
N LEU A 194 7.94 -10.75 -7.34
CA LEU A 194 8.36 -9.61 -8.17
C LEU A 194 9.64 -9.93 -8.96
N MET A 195 10.65 -10.55 -8.33
CA MET A 195 11.89 -10.94 -9.02
C MET A 195 11.60 -11.96 -10.15
N GLY A 196 10.68 -12.89 -9.93
CA GLY A 196 10.22 -13.82 -10.97
C GLY A 196 9.55 -13.11 -12.13
N LEU A 197 8.67 -12.13 -11.86
CA LEU A 197 8.04 -11.31 -12.90
C LEU A 197 9.08 -10.50 -13.71
N CYS A 198 10.05 -9.89 -13.03
CA CYS A 198 11.14 -9.17 -13.69
C CYS A 198 11.89 -10.06 -14.68
N LYS A 199 12.26 -11.27 -14.26
CA LYS A 199 12.91 -12.24 -15.14
C LYS A 199 12.06 -12.55 -16.37
N ALA A 200 10.77 -12.84 -16.17
CA ALA A 200 9.85 -13.17 -17.27
C ALA A 200 9.65 -11.98 -18.23
N ILE A 201 9.66 -10.74 -17.73
CA ILE A 201 9.59 -9.52 -18.55
C ILE A 201 10.84 -9.40 -19.43
N GLU A 202 12.04 -9.58 -18.84
CA GLU A 202 13.32 -9.52 -19.57
C GLU A 202 13.42 -10.61 -20.66
N GLU A 203 13.00 -11.83 -20.37
CA GLU A 203 12.97 -12.94 -21.33
C GLU A 203 12.08 -12.64 -22.56
N LYS A 204 11.11 -11.73 -22.42
CA LYS A 204 10.29 -11.19 -23.51
C LYS A 204 10.86 -9.92 -24.14
N GLY A 205 12.07 -9.50 -23.74
CA GLY A 205 12.74 -8.30 -24.27
C GLY A 205 12.26 -7.00 -23.65
N GLY A 206 11.54 -7.05 -22.53
CA GLY A 206 11.23 -5.87 -21.71
C GLY A 206 12.49 -5.34 -21.03
N ARG A 207 12.52 -4.05 -20.72
CA ARG A 207 13.65 -3.40 -20.05
C ARG A 207 13.18 -2.77 -18.75
N ILE A 208 14.00 -2.91 -17.72
CA ILE A 208 13.74 -2.41 -16.37
C ILE A 208 14.90 -1.48 -15.97
N PHE A 209 14.55 -0.33 -15.41
CA PHE A 209 15.49 0.65 -14.86
C PHE A 209 15.07 1.01 -13.44
N THR A 210 16.00 0.96 -12.51
CA THR A 210 15.84 1.41 -11.12
C THR A 210 16.59 2.72 -10.90
N GLU A 211 16.48 3.33 -9.73
CA GLU A 211 17.11 4.62 -9.43
C GLU A 211 16.85 5.67 -10.53
N THR A 212 15.63 5.63 -11.09
CA THR A 212 15.22 6.44 -12.25
C THR A 212 13.94 7.21 -11.92
N HIS A 213 14.10 8.40 -11.37
CA HIS A 213 12.99 9.28 -11.02
C HIS A 213 12.35 9.90 -12.26
N ALA A 214 11.06 9.65 -12.49
CA ALA A 214 10.27 10.25 -13.55
C ALA A 214 9.80 11.65 -13.14
N SER A 215 10.54 12.69 -13.54
CA SER A 215 10.26 14.09 -13.18
C SER A 215 9.12 14.72 -13.98
N LYS A 216 8.81 14.15 -15.15
CA LYS A 216 7.67 14.54 -15.98
C LYS A 216 7.06 13.31 -16.62
N ILE A 217 5.74 13.22 -16.57
CA ILE A 217 4.94 12.15 -17.16
C ILE A 217 3.81 12.80 -17.96
N ASP A 218 3.68 12.46 -19.24
CA ASP A 218 2.56 12.89 -20.06
C ASP A 218 2.23 11.81 -21.12
N TYR A 219 1.24 12.09 -21.99
CA TYR A 219 0.78 11.15 -23.01
C TYR A 219 1.83 10.77 -24.07
N THR A 220 2.97 11.44 -24.11
CA THR A 220 4.08 11.13 -25.04
C THR A 220 5.11 10.18 -24.41
N GLY A 221 5.11 10.03 -23.07
CA GLY A 221 6.04 9.22 -22.32
C GLY A 221 6.50 9.87 -21.02
N ILE A 222 7.78 9.71 -20.70
CA ILE A 222 8.38 10.27 -19.48
C ILE A 222 9.68 11.03 -19.78
N VAL A 223 10.04 11.93 -18.86
CA VAL A 223 11.38 12.52 -18.74
C VAL A 223 11.93 12.19 -17.36
N SER A 224 13.12 11.61 -17.29
CA SER A 224 13.80 11.36 -16.02
C SER A 224 14.37 12.64 -15.41
N LYS A 225 14.67 12.63 -14.10
CA LYS A 225 15.34 13.76 -13.41
C LYS A 225 16.69 14.12 -14.06
N ASP A 226 17.37 13.13 -14.63
CA ASP A 226 18.64 13.31 -15.35
C ASP A 226 18.47 13.78 -16.81
N GLY A 227 17.24 14.02 -17.26
CA GLY A 227 16.93 14.57 -18.59
C GLY A 227 16.77 13.54 -19.70
N TYR A 228 16.90 12.25 -19.44
CA TYR A 228 16.63 11.20 -20.43
C TYR A 228 15.14 11.02 -20.65
N THR A 229 14.76 10.69 -21.90
CA THR A 229 13.36 10.55 -22.32
C THR A 229 13.02 9.12 -22.73
N ILE A 230 11.83 8.66 -22.35
CA ILE A 230 11.24 7.44 -22.90
C ILE A 230 9.95 7.84 -23.60
N LYS A 231 9.94 7.79 -24.94
CA LYS A 231 8.72 7.97 -25.74
C LYS A 231 7.95 6.66 -25.79
N ALA A 232 6.64 6.71 -25.61
CA ALA A 232 5.81 5.52 -25.59
C ALA A 232 4.45 5.75 -26.25
N LYS A 233 3.88 4.67 -26.81
CA LYS A 233 2.50 4.70 -27.31
C LYS A 233 1.48 4.70 -26.17
N HIS A 234 1.82 4.05 -25.06
CA HIS A 234 0.99 3.94 -23.86
C HIS A 234 1.84 4.26 -22.63
N VAL A 235 1.26 4.96 -21.67
CA VAL A 235 1.89 5.34 -20.40
C VAL A 235 1.05 4.80 -19.26
N VAL A 236 1.67 4.05 -18.35
CA VAL A 236 1.01 3.48 -17.18
C VAL A 236 1.66 4.02 -15.91
N VAL A 237 0.90 4.69 -15.07
CA VAL A 237 1.35 5.23 -13.79
C VAL A 237 0.85 4.32 -12.67
N ALA A 238 1.78 3.61 -12.04
CA ALA A 238 1.55 2.59 -11.01
C ALA A 238 2.37 2.90 -9.75
N THR A 239 2.33 4.17 -9.33
CA THR A 239 3.16 4.77 -8.27
C THR A 239 2.44 4.83 -6.91
N ASN A 240 1.52 3.93 -6.62
CA ASN A 240 0.60 3.98 -5.48
C ASN A 240 -0.32 5.21 -5.58
N ALA A 241 0.11 6.40 -5.16
CA ALA A 241 -0.55 7.66 -5.50
C ALA A 241 -0.11 8.14 -6.91
N PRO A 242 -1.05 8.46 -7.83
CA PRO A 242 -0.70 8.93 -9.16
C PRO A 242 0.04 10.27 -9.11
N VAL A 243 1.29 10.27 -9.57
CA VAL A 243 2.16 11.47 -9.55
C VAL A 243 1.89 12.46 -10.69
N ASN A 244 1.11 12.06 -11.70
CA ASN A 244 0.69 12.89 -12.84
C ASN A 244 -0.76 13.40 -12.72
N ASP A 245 -1.45 13.10 -11.62
CA ASP A 245 -2.81 13.59 -11.36
C ASP A 245 -2.79 14.65 -10.26
N THR A 246 -3.26 15.85 -10.61
CA THR A 246 -3.22 16.98 -9.66
C THR A 246 -4.47 17.02 -8.79
N TYR A 247 -5.63 16.55 -9.26
CA TYR A 247 -6.90 16.79 -8.55
C TYR A 247 -7.89 15.61 -8.60
N ALA A 248 -7.96 14.84 -9.69
CA ALA A 248 -9.07 13.93 -9.93
C ALA A 248 -9.13 12.77 -8.94
N MET A 249 -8.01 12.12 -8.69
CA MET A 249 -7.94 10.96 -7.80
C MET A 249 -7.74 11.38 -6.35
N MET A 250 -7.03 12.49 -6.13
CA MET A 250 -6.73 13.01 -4.79
C MET A 250 -7.98 13.37 -3.97
N LEU A 251 -9.08 13.72 -4.64
CA LEU A 251 -10.37 13.99 -4.00
C LEU A 251 -11.21 12.74 -3.75
N LYS A 252 -10.77 11.56 -4.19
CA LYS A 252 -11.55 10.32 -4.11
C LYS A 252 -10.95 9.25 -3.20
N GLN A 253 -9.80 9.51 -2.60
CA GLN A 253 -9.09 8.56 -1.75
C GLN A 253 -8.30 9.26 -0.65
N TRP A 254 -8.04 8.55 0.44
CA TRP A 254 -7.32 9.07 1.61
C TRP A 254 -6.18 8.14 2.02
N PRO A 255 -5.06 8.71 2.50
CA PRO A 255 -3.96 7.92 3.02
C PRO A 255 -4.25 7.44 4.45
N PHE A 256 -4.11 6.15 4.66
CA PHE A 256 -4.10 5.49 5.96
C PHE A 256 -2.72 4.87 6.22
N ARG A 257 -2.38 4.73 7.49
CA ARG A 257 -1.19 4.01 7.94
C ARG A 257 -1.63 2.75 8.67
N SER A 258 -1.08 1.61 8.28
CA SER A 258 -1.26 0.32 8.92
C SER A 258 0.05 -0.14 9.54
N TYR A 259 -0.02 -0.80 10.68
CA TYR A 259 1.13 -1.28 11.43
C TYR A 259 1.24 -2.79 11.34
N VAL A 260 2.46 -3.30 11.29
CA VAL A 260 2.71 -4.74 11.17
C VAL A 260 3.81 -5.15 12.13
N ILE A 261 3.61 -6.29 12.80
CA ILE A 261 4.65 -6.98 13.56
C ILE A 261 4.88 -8.38 13.01
N GLY A 262 6.13 -8.84 13.10
CA GLY A 262 6.50 -10.23 12.86
C GLY A 262 6.84 -10.91 14.17
N ALA A 263 6.08 -11.96 14.52
CA ALA A 263 6.19 -12.65 15.80
C ALA A 263 6.50 -14.14 15.60
N LEU A 264 7.48 -14.67 16.31
CA LEU A 264 7.87 -16.08 16.28
C LEU A 264 6.89 -16.93 17.09
N VAL A 265 6.47 -18.03 16.47
CA VAL A 265 5.74 -19.14 17.13
C VAL A 265 6.46 -20.44 16.84
N LYS A 266 6.37 -21.42 17.74
CA LYS A 266 6.98 -22.73 17.49
C LYS A 266 6.40 -23.38 16.24
N LYS A 267 7.26 -24.03 15.49
CA LYS A 267 6.92 -24.74 14.27
C LYS A 267 5.73 -25.66 14.48
N ASP A 268 4.81 -25.71 13.52
CA ASP A 268 3.66 -26.60 13.47
C ASP A 268 2.67 -26.47 14.66
N THR A 269 2.72 -25.36 15.43
CA THR A 269 1.74 -25.09 16.50
C THR A 269 0.42 -24.53 16.00
N LEU A 270 0.43 -23.89 14.83
CA LEU A 270 -0.74 -23.28 14.21
C LEU A 270 -0.95 -23.83 12.79
N PRO A 271 -2.20 -23.94 12.32
CA PRO A 271 -2.46 -24.30 10.93
C PRO A 271 -2.00 -23.16 10.00
N LYS A 272 -1.56 -23.49 8.77
CA LYS A 272 -1.34 -22.49 7.74
C LYS A 272 -2.69 -21.90 7.32
N ALA A 273 -2.94 -20.66 7.70
CA ALA A 273 -4.21 -19.98 7.49
C ALA A 273 -4.05 -18.47 7.55
N PHE A 274 -5.14 -17.76 7.23
CA PHE A 274 -5.34 -16.36 7.57
C PHE A 274 -6.38 -16.24 8.68
N TRP A 275 -6.24 -15.19 9.49
CA TRP A 275 -7.20 -14.83 10.53
C TRP A 275 -7.47 -13.34 10.43
N TRP A 276 -8.75 -12.98 10.50
CA TRP A 276 -9.21 -11.59 10.50
C TRP A 276 -10.28 -11.43 11.57
N ASP A 277 -10.27 -10.32 12.29
CA ASP A 277 -11.45 -9.93 13.05
C ASP A 277 -12.33 -8.93 12.28
N THR A 278 -13.53 -8.65 12.79
CA THR A 278 -14.46 -7.70 12.14
C THR A 278 -14.13 -6.24 12.43
N GLY A 279 -13.12 -5.96 13.25
CA GLY A 279 -12.61 -4.63 13.57
C GLY A 279 -13.29 -3.94 14.75
N ASP A 280 -12.65 -2.88 15.25
CA ASP A 280 -13.14 -2.10 16.39
C ASP A 280 -14.14 -1.03 15.97
N HIS A 281 -15.43 -1.31 16.17
CA HIS A 281 -16.54 -0.41 15.86
C HIS A 281 -16.72 0.75 16.84
N THR A 282 -15.88 0.89 17.86
CA THR A 282 -15.88 2.08 18.73
C THR A 282 -15.15 3.26 18.09
N ILE A 283 -14.28 2.99 17.11
CA ILE A 283 -13.52 3.99 16.35
C ILE A 283 -14.35 4.44 15.14
N LYS A 284 -14.65 5.73 15.06
CA LYS A 284 -15.65 6.25 14.10
C LYS A 284 -15.12 6.54 12.71
N ASP A 285 -13.84 6.91 12.59
CA ASP A 285 -13.26 7.40 11.33
C ASP A 285 -12.63 6.29 10.49
N CYS A 286 -12.34 5.17 11.12
CA CYS A 286 -11.80 3.95 10.52
C CYS A 286 -12.17 2.82 11.47
N VAL A 287 -12.61 1.70 10.96
CA VAL A 287 -12.81 0.48 11.78
C VAL A 287 -11.54 -0.34 11.67
N PRO A 288 -10.52 -0.10 12.53
CA PRO A 288 -9.27 -0.85 12.46
C PRO A 288 -9.56 -2.31 12.79
N TYR A 289 -9.12 -3.20 11.93
CA TYR A 289 -9.24 -4.64 12.10
C TYR A 289 -7.86 -5.28 12.09
N HIS A 290 -7.76 -6.48 12.65
CA HIS A 290 -6.53 -7.21 12.68
C HIS A 290 -6.52 -8.30 11.62
N TYR A 291 -5.38 -8.48 10.96
CA TYR A 291 -5.19 -9.48 9.92
C TYR A 291 -3.86 -10.21 10.12
N VAL A 292 -3.91 -11.53 10.09
CA VAL A 292 -2.80 -12.40 10.45
C VAL A 292 -2.56 -13.45 9.37
N ARG A 293 -1.30 -13.75 9.12
CA ARG A 293 -0.89 -14.91 8.33
C ARG A 293 0.30 -15.63 8.97
N LEU A 294 0.43 -16.91 8.64
CA LEU A 294 1.58 -17.71 9.03
C LEU A 294 2.54 -17.86 7.85
N HIS A 295 3.84 -17.61 8.09
CA HIS A 295 4.92 -17.80 7.13
C HIS A 295 5.98 -18.74 7.71
N THR A 296 6.58 -19.57 6.90
CA THR A 296 7.69 -20.44 7.32
C THR A 296 8.94 -19.59 7.55
N TYR A 297 9.52 -19.62 8.74
CA TYR A 297 10.69 -18.81 9.10
C TYR A 297 11.98 -19.63 9.21
N SER A 298 11.92 -20.75 9.94
CA SER A 298 13.08 -21.62 10.16
C SER A 298 12.65 -23.08 10.35
N ASN A 299 13.59 -23.93 10.71
CA ASN A 299 13.28 -25.31 11.10
C ASN A 299 12.57 -25.43 12.47
N GLU A 300 12.70 -24.41 13.31
CA GLU A 300 12.19 -24.41 14.70
C GLU A 300 10.98 -23.47 14.88
N TYR A 301 10.87 -22.45 14.02
CA TYR A 301 9.86 -21.41 14.15
C TYR A 301 9.13 -21.13 12.83
N ASP A 302 7.86 -20.79 12.95
CA ASP A 302 7.08 -20.09 11.97
C ASP A 302 6.97 -18.61 12.38
N LEU A 303 6.77 -17.71 11.43
CA LEU A 303 6.57 -16.28 11.63
C LEU A 303 5.08 -15.96 11.45
N LEU A 304 4.44 -15.50 12.50
CA LEU A 304 3.19 -14.79 12.37
C LEU A 304 3.49 -13.38 11.87
N ILE A 305 2.83 -12.97 10.81
CA ILE A 305 2.83 -11.61 10.31
C ILE A 305 1.45 -11.04 10.61
N ILE A 306 1.41 -10.07 11.52
CA ILE A 306 0.19 -9.49 12.05
C ILE A 306 0.12 -8.02 11.67
N GLY A 307 -0.96 -7.61 11.02
CA GLY A 307 -1.24 -6.21 10.72
C GLY A 307 -2.51 -5.72 11.41
N GLY A 308 -2.61 -4.41 11.55
CA GLY A 308 -3.76 -3.75 12.17
C GLY A 308 -3.44 -2.37 12.72
N GLU A 309 -4.30 -1.90 13.63
CA GLU A 309 -4.18 -0.59 14.29
C GLU A 309 -4.15 0.57 13.29
N ASP A 310 -4.92 0.44 12.22
CA ASP A 310 -4.97 1.39 11.12
C ASP A 310 -5.50 2.75 11.57
N HIS A 311 -4.92 3.80 11.03
CA HIS A 311 -5.42 5.15 11.25
C HIS A 311 -5.18 6.04 10.04
N ARG A 312 -5.96 7.10 9.94
CA ARG A 312 -5.77 8.11 8.90
C ARG A 312 -4.52 8.94 9.17
N VAL A 313 -3.69 9.14 8.14
CA VAL A 313 -2.46 9.94 8.26
C VAL A 313 -2.78 11.34 8.78
N GLY A 314 -2.04 11.77 9.80
CA GLY A 314 -2.21 13.07 10.44
C GLY A 314 -3.27 13.15 11.56
N ASN A 315 -3.97 12.07 11.88
CA ASN A 315 -4.98 12.03 12.95
C ASN A 315 -4.50 11.37 14.25
N THR A 316 -3.24 10.92 14.33
CA THR A 316 -2.66 10.24 15.51
C THR A 316 -2.91 11.00 16.83
N ARG A 317 -2.83 12.34 16.78
CA ARG A 317 -3.03 13.18 17.99
C ARG A 317 -4.48 13.38 18.39
N ALA A 318 -5.45 13.20 17.47
CA ALA A 318 -6.87 13.36 17.80
C ALA A 318 -7.38 12.24 18.72
N GLU A 319 -6.72 11.08 18.68
CA GLU A 319 -7.04 9.90 19.49
C GLU A 319 -6.13 9.74 20.72
N GLY A 320 -5.07 10.55 20.83
CA GLY A 320 -4.09 10.49 21.94
C GLY A 320 -3.15 9.30 21.87
N THR A 321 -3.14 8.56 20.75
CA THR A 321 -2.35 7.34 20.54
C THR A 321 -1.13 7.65 19.68
N THR A 322 0.06 7.21 20.09
CA THR A 322 1.30 7.33 19.33
C THR A 322 1.52 6.13 18.41
N GLU A 323 2.48 6.21 17.49
CA GLU A 323 2.88 5.09 16.64
C GLU A 323 3.41 3.91 17.49
N GLU A 324 4.16 4.16 18.56
CA GLU A 324 4.66 3.14 19.49
C GLU A 324 3.52 2.47 20.27
N ASP A 325 2.50 3.24 20.66
CA ASP A 325 1.31 2.68 21.31
C ASP A 325 0.59 1.70 20.38
N ARG A 326 0.54 1.97 19.08
CA ARG A 326 -0.12 1.08 18.08
C ARG A 326 0.61 -0.25 17.94
N TYR A 327 1.94 -0.25 17.90
CA TYR A 327 2.69 -1.52 17.93
C TYR A 327 2.46 -2.28 19.24
N SER A 328 2.40 -1.58 20.36
CA SER A 328 2.15 -2.19 21.67
C SER A 328 0.75 -2.78 21.76
N LEU A 329 -0.27 -2.10 21.25
CA LEU A 329 -1.65 -2.59 21.15
C LEU A 329 -1.74 -3.83 20.26
N LEU A 330 -1.07 -3.80 19.10
CA LEU A 330 -1.02 -4.91 18.15
C LEU A 330 -0.31 -6.13 18.77
N GLU A 331 0.78 -5.94 19.51
CA GLU A 331 1.46 -7.01 20.23
C GLU A 331 0.58 -7.58 21.35
N GLU A 332 -0.09 -6.73 22.15
CA GLU A 332 -1.02 -7.16 23.18
C GLU A 332 -2.18 -7.98 22.63
N TRP A 333 -2.79 -7.51 21.52
CA TRP A 333 -3.85 -8.23 20.81
C TRP A 333 -3.38 -9.61 20.37
N THR A 334 -2.15 -9.68 19.80
CA THR A 334 -1.54 -10.92 19.30
C THR A 334 -1.25 -11.92 20.40
N ARG A 335 -0.61 -11.49 21.49
CA ARG A 335 -0.24 -12.37 22.62
C ARG A 335 -1.45 -12.95 23.38
N LYS A 336 -2.59 -12.26 23.32
CA LYS A 336 -3.86 -12.79 23.88
C LYS A 336 -4.41 -13.98 23.09
N ARG A 337 -4.03 -14.11 21.80
CA ARG A 337 -4.64 -15.08 20.86
C ARG A 337 -3.69 -16.17 20.41
N PHE A 338 -2.43 -15.85 20.25
CA PHE A 338 -1.43 -16.73 19.67
C PHE A 338 -0.27 -17.00 20.65
N PRO A 339 0.35 -18.20 20.58
CA PRO A 339 1.45 -18.58 21.47
C PRO A 339 2.78 -17.93 21.02
N VAL A 340 2.85 -16.59 21.08
CA VAL A 340 4.00 -15.79 20.66
C VAL A 340 5.15 -15.95 21.64
N GLU A 341 6.33 -16.32 21.14
CA GLU A 341 7.57 -16.34 21.91
C GLU A 341 8.26 -14.98 21.87
N GLU A 342 8.52 -14.44 20.68
CA GLU A 342 9.26 -13.20 20.50
C GLU A 342 8.72 -12.39 19.32
N VAL A 343 8.70 -11.06 19.42
CA VAL A 343 8.47 -10.15 18.30
C VAL A 343 9.82 -9.75 17.74
N VAL A 344 10.08 -10.12 16.47
CA VAL A 344 11.40 -9.99 15.85
C VAL A 344 11.49 -8.88 14.81
N SER A 345 10.35 -8.36 14.35
CA SER A 345 10.31 -7.26 13.39
C SER A 345 9.05 -6.44 13.53
N ARG A 346 9.14 -5.17 13.11
CA ARG A 346 8.01 -4.24 13.01
C ARG A 346 8.21 -3.30 11.84
N TRP A 347 7.14 -2.92 11.19
CA TRP A 347 7.12 -1.92 10.12
C TRP A 347 5.72 -1.37 9.94
N SER A 348 5.58 -0.29 9.17
CA SER A 348 4.29 0.26 8.79
C SER A 348 4.17 0.38 7.28
N GLY A 349 2.95 0.41 6.76
CA GLY A 349 2.66 0.61 5.33
C GLY A 349 1.62 1.69 5.13
N GLU A 350 1.62 2.31 3.95
CA GLU A 350 0.59 3.25 3.55
C GLU A 350 -0.46 2.54 2.69
N VAL A 351 -1.71 2.79 3.01
CA VAL A 351 -2.87 2.29 2.27
C VAL A 351 -3.68 3.48 1.77
N LEU A 352 -3.97 3.51 0.47
CA LEU A 352 -4.89 4.49 -0.11
C LEU A 352 -6.30 3.91 -0.15
N VAL A 353 -7.20 4.49 0.63
CA VAL A 353 -8.59 4.03 0.75
C VAL A 353 -9.49 4.89 -0.13
N PRO A 354 -10.06 4.34 -1.22
CA PRO A 354 -11.04 5.00 -2.06
C PRO A 354 -12.36 5.26 -1.33
N MET A 355 -13.09 6.28 -1.79
CA MET A 355 -14.41 6.64 -1.22
C MET A 355 -15.44 5.52 -1.26
N ASP A 356 -15.29 4.55 -2.16
CA ASP A 356 -16.18 3.41 -2.35
C ASP A 356 -15.49 2.06 -2.13
N ALA A 357 -14.31 2.09 -1.51
CA ALA A 357 -13.52 0.92 -1.11
C ALA A 357 -13.11 -0.02 -2.28
N LEU A 358 -13.08 0.47 -3.51
CA LEU A 358 -12.66 -0.31 -4.67
C LEU A 358 -11.58 0.44 -5.46
N ALA A 359 -10.51 -0.25 -5.87
CA ALA A 359 -9.39 0.35 -6.59
C ALA A 359 -9.82 1.10 -7.87
N TYR A 360 -9.04 2.10 -8.26
CA TYR A 360 -9.17 2.80 -9.53
C TYR A 360 -8.14 2.29 -10.51
N ILE A 361 -8.63 1.67 -11.61
CA ILE A 361 -7.79 1.03 -12.62
C ILE A 361 -8.34 1.37 -14.00
N GLY A 362 -7.55 2.04 -14.85
CA GLY A 362 -7.98 2.41 -16.20
C GLY A 362 -7.40 3.70 -16.70
N HIS A 363 -8.11 4.37 -17.62
CA HIS A 363 -7.67 5.65 -18.17
C HIS A 363 -7.59 6.74 -17.10
N ASN A 364 -6.49 7.51 -17.13
CA ASN A 364 -6.32 8.65 -16.23
C ASN A 364 -7.37 9.73 -16.51
N PRO A 365 -8.16 10.18 -15.52
CA PRO A 365 -9.14 11.25 -15.74
C PRO A 365 -8.48 12.53 -16.26
N TRP A 366 -9.13 13.15 -17.27
CA TRP A 366 -8.72 14.41 -17.92
C TRP A 366 -7.39 14.37 -18.67
N ASP A 367 -6.80 13.19 -18.83
CA ASP A 367 -5.61 12.95 -19.65
C ASP A 367 -6.00 12.39 -21.04
N LYS A 368 -5.02 12.04 -21.86
CA LYS A 368 -5.25 11.37 -23.14
C LYS A 368 -5.56 9.89 -22.93
N ASP A 369 -6.29 9.29 -23.87
CA ASP A 369 -6.76 7.90 -23.79
C ASP A 369 -5.63 6.84 -23.72
N ASN A 370 -4.39 7.23 -23.92
CA ASN A 370 -3.22 6.36 -23.82
C ASN A 370 -2.48 6.45 -22.48
N VAL A 371 -3.01 7.21 -21.52
CA VAL A 371 -2.47 7.30 -20.16
C VAL A 371 -3.38 6.55 -19.20
N TYR A 372 -2.79 5.65 -18.43
CA TYR A 372 -3.49 4.76 -17.49
C TYR A 372 -2.96 4.92 -16.08
N ILE A 373 -3.81 4.71 -15.08
CA ILE A 373 -3.46 4.74 -13.67
C ILE A 373 -3.90 3.47 -12.95
N VAL A 374 -3.18 3.15 -11.87
CA VAL A 374 -3.53 2.15 -10.86
C VAL A 374 -3.33 2.77 -9.49
N THR A 375 -4.41 2.90 -8.70
CA THR A 375 -4.36 3.53 -7.38
C THR A 375 -5.54 3.09 -6.50
N GLY A 376 -5.45 3.36 -5.18
CA GLY A 376 -6.54 3.11 -4.24
C GLY A 376 -6.78 1.63 -3.99
N ASP A 377 -5.76 0.92 -3.57
CA ASP A 377 -5.80 -0.54 -3.40
C ASP A 377 -6.61 -1.01 -2.18
N CYS A 378 -7.00 -0.08 -1.30
CA CYS A 378 -7.89 -0.33 -0.15
C CYS A 378 -7.48 -1.55 0.69
N GLY A 379 -6.17 -1.67 1.05
CA GLY A 379 -5.64 -2.77 1.87
C GLY A 379 -5.50 -4.13 1.15
N ILE A 380 -6.19 -4.37 0.04
CA ILE A 380 -6.14 -5.63 -0.72
C ILE A 380 -5.31 -5.51 -2.00
N GLY A 381 -4.18 -4.81 -1.91
CA GLY A 381 -3.29 -4.48 -3.01
C GLY A 381 -2.78 -5.68 -3.81
N MET A 382 -2.61 -6.85 -3.18
CA MET A 382 -2.11 -8.05 -3.87
C MET A 382 -3.03 -8.50 -5.01
N THR A 383 -4.33 -8.49 -4.79
CA THR A 383 -5.31 -8.86 -5.83
C THR A 383 -5.64 -7.67 -6.74
N HIS A 384 -5.81 -6.45 -6.22
CA HIS A 384 -6.07 -5.27 -7.06
C HIS A 384 -4.95 -4.99 -8.06
N CYS A 385 -3.68 -5.08 -7.66
CA CYS A 385 -2.54 -4.91 -8.56
C CYS A 385 -2.48 -5.99 -9.64
N THR A 386 -2.89 -7.21 -9.31
CA THR A 386 -2.99 -8.31 -10.29
C THR A 386 -4.14 -8.06 -11.27
N ILE A 387 -5.31 -7.61 -10.79
CA ILE A 387 -6.44 -7.19 -11.63
C ILE A 387 -6.00 -6.07 -12.58
N ALA A 388 -5.19 -5.12 -12.11
CA ALA A 388 -4.67 -4.03 -12.94
C ALA A 388 -3.83 -4.57 -14.11
N GLY A 389 -2.98 -5.56 -13.88
CA GLY A 389 -2.21 -6.21 -14.92
C GLY A 389 -3.10 -6.79 -16.03
N ILE A 390 -4.19 -7.46 -15.65
CA ILE A 390 -5.15 -8.05 -16.59
C ILE A 390 -5.92 -6.93 -17.32
N LEU A 391 -6.53 -6.02 -16.56
CA LEU A 391 -7.46 -5.03 -17.09
C LEU A 391 -6.79 -4.00 -18.00
N ILE A 392 -5.64 -3.44 -17.59
CA ILE A 392 -4.91 -2.47 -18.41
C ILE A 392 -4.39 -3.12 -19.70
N THR A 393 -3.94 -4.37 -19.64
CA THR A 393 -3.54 -5.11 -20.83
C THR A 393 -4.71 -5.30 -21.80
N ASP A 394 -5.88 -5.70 -21.30
CA ASP A 394 -7.09 -5.83 -22.15
C ASP A 394 -7.49 -4.47 -22.77
N LEU A 395 -7.42 -3.36 -22.01
CA LEU A 395 -7.67 -2.00 -22.54
C LEU A 395 -6.68 -1.61 -23.64
N ILE A 396 -5.38 -1.82 -23.45
CA ILE A 396 -4.34 -1.47 -24.42
C ILE A 396 -4.43 -2.33 -25.68
N THR A 397 -4.79 -3.60 -25.55
CA THR A 397 -4.94 -4.53 -26.68
C THR A 397 -6.31 -4.45 -27.36
N GLY A 398 -7.24 -3.63 -26.85
CA GLY A 398 -8.60 -3.49 -27.38
C GLY A 398 -9.52 -4.69 -27.11
N LYS A 399 -9.19 -5.53 -26.14
CA LYS A 399 -10.01 -6.66 -25.75
C LYS A 399 -11.08 -6.21 -24.75
N GLU A 400 -12.33 -6.60 -25.00
CA GLU A 400 -13.42 -6.33 -24.07
C GLU A 400 -13.20 -7.03 -22.71
N ASN A 401 -13.37 -6.26 -21.63
CA ASN A 401 -13.30 -6.79 -20.27
C ASN A 401 -14.48 -6.23 -19.46
N LYS A 402 -15.25 -7.14 -18.86
CA LYS A 402 -16.47 -6.79 -18.09
C LYS A 402 -16.20 -5.98 -16.83
N TRP A 403 -14.95 -5.99 -16.33
CA TRP A 403 -14.54 -5.22 -15.15
C TRP A 403 -14.20 -3.76 -15.48
N THR A 404 -14.06 -3.40 -16.77
CA THR A 404 -13.65 -2.04 -17.20
C THR A 404 -14.49 -0.95 -16.56
N LYS A 405 -15.81 -1.08 -16.55
CA LYS A 405 -16.72 -0.08 -15.97
C LYS A 405 -16.67 -0.07 -14.44
N LEU A 406 -16.38 -1.23 -13.85
CA LEU A 406 -16.33 -1.40 -12.40
C LEU A 406 -15.15 -0.65 -11.77
N TYR A 407 -13.95 -0.82 -12.35
CA TYR A 407 -12.70 -0.23 -11.85
C TYR A 407 -12.39 1.15 -12.45
N ASN A 408 -13.24 1.68 -13.34
CA ASN A 408 -12.99 2.92 -14.09
C ASN A 408 -12.68 4.11 -13.15
N PRO A 409 -11.56 4.82 -13.32
CA PRO A 409 -11.22 6.00 -12.51
C PRO A 409 -12.22 7.16 -12.59
N TYR A 410 -13.05 7.23 -13.66
CA TYR A 410 -14.15 8.19 -13.75
C TYR A 410 -15.38 7.83 -12.91
N ARG A 411 -15.46 6.60 -12.35
CA ARG A 411 -16.63 6.20 -11.58
C ARG A 411 -16.86 7.12 -10.38
N PHE A 412 -18.13 7.33 -10.08
CA PHE A 412 -18.59 8.06 -8.90
C PHE A 412 -19.75 7.30 -8.29
N THR A 413 -19.61 6.89 -7.04
CA THR A 413 -20.62 6.09 -6.34
C THR A 413 -21.47 7.00 -5.47
N LEU A 414 -22.71 7.27 -5.92
CA LEU A 414 -23.63 8.23 -5.27
C LEU A 414 -23.90 7.90 -3.79
N LYS A 415 -23.99 6.61 -3.43
CA LYS A 415 -24.24 6.19 -2.04
C LYS A 415 -23.07 6.49 -1.10
N ALA A 416 -21.85 6.40 -1.60
CA ALA A 416 -20.63 6.77 -0.86
C ALA A 416 -20.44 8.28 -0.76
N SER A 417 -21.21 9.09 -1.48
CA SER A 417 -20.99 10.55 -1.55
C SER A 417 -21.34 11.30 -0.26
N GLY A 418 -22.29 10.83 0.54
CA GLY A 418 -22.68 11.47 1.81
C GLY A 418 -21.55 11.48 2.85
N PRO A 419 -20.98 10.33 3.23
CA PRO A 419 -19.78 10.25 4.05
C PRO A 419 -18.59 11.01 3.45
N PHE A 420 -18.43 10.95 2.12
CA PHE A 420 -17.42 11.67 1.37
C PHE A 420 -17.47 13.19 1.60
N PHE A 421 -18.61 13.84 1.40
CA PHE A 421 -18.73 15.29 1.60
C PHE A 421 -18.50 15.71 3.05
N LYS A 422 -18.92 14.87 4.02
CA LYS A 422 -18.62 15.10 5.43
C LYS A 422 -17.13 15.07 5.67
N MET A 423 -16.45 14.06 5.18
CA MET A 423 -15.01 13.84 5.34
C MET A 423 -14.20 14.95 4.66
N LEU A 424 -14.58 15.34 3.44
CA LEU A 424 -13.96 16.46 2.72
C LEU A 424 -14.09 17.80 3.49
N LYS A 425 -15.24 18.04 4.11
CA LYS A 425 -15.45 19.22 4.96
C LYS A 425 -14.56 19.19 6.21
N ASP A 426 -14.51 18.05 6.88
CA ASP A 426 -13.73 17.84 8.09
C ASP A 426 -12.23 17.99 7.78
N ASP A 427 -11.78 17.54 6.60
CA ASP A 427 -10.43 17.74 6.09
C ASP A 427 -10.08 19.20 5.87
N LEU A 428 -10.92 19.91 5.15
CA LEU A 428 -10.68 21.33 4.88
C LEU A 428 -10.57 22.12 6.19
N VAL A 429 -11.44 21.83 7.16
CA VAL A 429 -11.40 22.43 8.50
C VAL A 429 -10.12 22.04 9.24
N SER A 430 -9.70 20.77 9.18
CA SER A 430 -8.47 20.28 9.83
C SER A 430 -7.22 20.91 9.22
N VAL A 431 -7.14 20.97 7.89
CA VAL A 431 -6.02 21.61 7.18
C VAL A 431 -5.92 23.09 7.54
N LEU A 432 -7.03 23.82 7.50
CA LEU A 432 -7.05 25.23 7.88
C LEU A 432 -6.67 25.43 9.36
N LYS A 433 -7.18 24.61 10.27
CA LYS A 433 -6.80 24.65 11.67
C LYS A 433 -5.31 24.41 11.87
N LYS A 434 -4.72 23.40 11.24
CA LYS A 434 -3.28 23.13 11.34
C LYS A 434 -2.43 24.28 10.80
N TRP A 435 -2.86 24.92 9.70
CA TRP A 435 -2.17 26.09 9.14
C TRP A 435 -2.15 27.29 10.12
N PHE A 436 -3.30 27.60 10.74
CA PHE A 436 -3.43 28.80 11.56
C PHE A 436 -3.10 28.59 13.03
N TYR A 437 -3.24 27.37 13.56
CA TYR A 437 -3.16 27.10 15.01
C TYR A 437 -2.06 26.09 15.38
N THR A 438 -1.13 25.71 14.48
CA THR A 438 0.03 24.92 14.89
C THR A 438 0.99 25.83 15.67
N ASP A 439 1.18 25.51 16.94
CA ASP A 439 2.17 26.15 17.78
C ASP A 439 3.57 25.89 17.21
N THR A 440 4.37 26.94 17.16
CA THR A 440 5.79 26.87 16.79
C THR A 440 6.64 26.93 18.04
N VAL A 441 7.80 26.30 18.02
CA VAL A 441 8.77 26.31 19.10
C VAL A 441 10.08 26.95 18.64
N GLU A 442 10.92 27.35 19.58
CA GLU A 442 12.28 27.81 19.27
C GLU A 442 13.17 26.60 18.90
N LEU A 443 14.13 26.83 18.02
CA LEU A 443 15.08 25.76 17.59
C LEU A 443 15.87 25.15 18.76
N SER A 444 16.13 25.95 19.81
CA SER A 444 16.81 25.52 21.03
C SER A 444 16.03 24.47 21.83
N ASP A 445 14.71 24.45 21.70
CA ASP A 445 13.84 23.59 22.51
C ASP A 445 13.69 22.18 21.93
N ILE A 446 14.21 21.94 20.71
CA ILE A 446 14.16 20.63 20.04
C ILE A 446 15.27 19.76 20.60
N GLN A 447 14.92 18.64 21.23
CA GLN A 447 15.85 17.65 21.77
C GLN A 447 16.41 16.73 20.67
N ASN A 448 17.52 16.03 20.95
CA ASN A 448 18.06 15.01 20.05
C ASN A 448 16.99 13.91 19.80
N GLY A 449 16.79 13.54 18.53
CA GLY A 449 15.76 12.59 18.11
C GLY A 449 14.37 13.20 17.98
N GLU A 450 14.18 14.49 18.25
CA GLU A 450 12.88 15.16 18.21
C GLU A 450 12.72 16.03 16.95
N ALA A 451 11.48 16.10 16.46
CA ALA A 451 11.10 17.04 15.40
C ALA A 451 9.90 17.89 15.80
N LYS A 452 9.90 19.14 15.37
CA LYS A 452 8.85 20.14 15.64
C LYS A 452 8.62 21.03 14.42
N ILE A 453 7.47 21.71 14.42
CA ILE A 453 7.23 22.84 13.51
C ILE A 453 7.79 24.11 14.19
N VAL A 454 8.60 24.83 13.43
CA VAL A 454 9.22 26.11 13.83
C VAL A 454 8.81 27.19 12.85
N GLU A 455 9.01 28.45 13.23
CA GLU A 455 8.82 29.58 12.32
C GLU A 455 10.18 30.25 12.06
N LEU A 456 10.56 30.30 10.77
CA LEU A 456 11.77 30.96 10.32
C LEU A 456 11.40 32.02 9.28
N GLU A 457 11.76 33.28 9.56
CA GLU A 457 11.50 34.42 8.64
C GLU A 457 10.02 34.50 8.18
N GLY A 458 9.09 34.16 9.08
CA GLY A 458 7.65 34.18 8.81
C GLY A 458 7.15 32.96 8.03
N GLN A 459 7.98 31.93 7.82
CA GLN A 459 7.61 30.68 7.15
C GLN A 459 7.61 29.51 8.14
N LYS A 460 6.60 28.63 8.03
CA LYS A 460 6.56 27.39 8.81
C LYS A 460 7.50 26.36 8.23
N CYS A 461 8.39 25.85 9.06
CA CYS A 461 9.41 24.86 8.72
C CYS A 461 9.28 23.64 9.63
N GLY A 462 9.55 22.46 9.08
CA GLY A 462 9.81 21.26 9.86
C GLY A 462 11.28 21.20 10.27
N ALA A 463 11.56 21.11 11.55
CA ALA A 463 12.90 21.00 12.08
C ALA A 463 13.08 19.69 12.85
N PHE A 464 14.08 18.90 12.49
CA PHE A 464 14.45 17.63 13.15
C PHE A 464 15.90 17.73 13.66
N ARG A 465 16.13 17.35 14.92
CA ARG A 465 17.47 17.23 15.48
C ARG A 465 17.86 15.76 15.56
N ASP A 466 18.88 15.37 14.79
CA ASP A 466 19.35 13.99 14.78
C ASP A 466 20.05 13.57 16.10
N ALA A 467 20.38 12.30 16.23
CA ALA A 467 21.03 11.77 17.44
C ALA A 467 22.43 12.39 17.72
N ASN A 468 23.07 12.95 16.69
CA ASN A 468 24.36 13.62 16.80
C ASN A 468 24.23 15.13 17.15
N GLY A 469 22.99 15.60 17.27
CA GLY A 469 22.67 16.99 17.57
C GLY A 469 22.60 17.91 16.35
N HIS A 470 22.77 17.39 15.12
CA HIS A 470 22.63 18.19 13.90
C HIS A 470 21.16 18.51 13.64
N LEU A 471 20.90 19.75 13.27
CA LEU A 471 19.56 20.23 12.97
C LEU A 471 19.32 20.21 11.46
N HIS A 472 18.25 19.54 11.04
CA HIS A 472 17.79 19.49 9.66
C HIS A 472 16.49 20.28 9.56
N ILE A 473 16.45 21.27 8.67
CA ILE A 473 15.31 22.17 8.52
C ILE A 473 14.81 22.11 7.08
N VAL A 474 13.50 21.87 6.93
CA VAL A 474 12.83 21.80 5.62
C VAL A 474 11.55 22.62 5.64
N SER A 475 11.05 23.01 4.48
CA SER A 475 9.71 23.61 4.39
C SER A 475 8.66 22.67 4.98
N ALA A 476 7.76 23.17 5.79
CA ALA A 476 6.60 22.40 6.26
C ALA A 476 5.49 22.30 5.20
N GLU A 477 5.66 22.89 4.02
CA GLU A 477 4.69 22.87 2.93
C GLU A 477 4.98 21.73 1.95
N CYS A 478 4.05 20.78 1.86
CA CYS A 478 4.09 19.72 0.84
C CYS A 478 4.16 20.32 -0.58
N THR A 479 5.09 19.83 -1.38
CA THR A 479 5.32 20.36 -2.75
C THR A 479 4.19 20.03 -3.71
N HIS A 480 3.27 19.10 -3.36
CA HIS A 480 2.08 18.78 -4.16
C HIS A 480 1.04 19.91 -4.12
N LEU A 481 0.25 20.05 -3.06
CA LEU A 481 -0.83 21.03 -2.92
C LEU A 481 -0.68 21.94 -1.68
N LYS A 482 0.52 22.12 -1.20
CA LYS A 482 0.85 23.06 -0.10
C LYS A 482 0.20 22.74 1.24
N CYS A 483 -0.26 21.51 1.46
CA CYS A 483 -0.68 21.08 2.79
C CYS A 483 0.50 21.04 3.76
N MET A 484 0.27 21.36 5.03
CA MET A 484 1.30 21.26 6.04
C MET A 484 1.60 19.80 6.37
N VAL A 485 2.86 19.39 6.28
CA VAL A 485 3.33 18.07 6.66
C VAL A 485 3.36 17.88 8.17
N VAL A 486 3.25 16.66 8.63
CA VAL A 486 3.34 16.26 10.05
C VAL A 486 4.50 15.30 10.23
N TRP A 487 5.11 15.31 11.41
CA TRP A 487 6.19 14.39 11.72
C TRP A 487 5.65 13.00 12.09
N ASN A 488 6.23 12.00 11.49
CA ASN A 488 6.10 10.60 11.85
C ASN A 488 7.38 10.17 12.59
N ASN A 489 7.26 9.95 13.89
CA ASN A 489 8.40 9.68 14.73
C ASN A 489 8.98 8.28 14.52
N ASP A 490 8.14 7.31 14.20
CA ASP A 490 8.56 5.92 13.97
C ASP A 490 9.36 5.78 12.66
N GLU A 491 8.85 6.33 11.57
CA GLU A 491 9.50 6.26 10.26
C GLU A 491 10.53 7.40 10.04
N GLN A 492 10.63 8.36 10.96
CA GLN A 492 11.48 9.57 10.86
C GLN A 492 11.27 10.31 9.53
N SER A 493 10.00 10.55 9.20
CA SER A 493 9.58 11.18 7.96
C SER A 493 8.61 12.33 8.19
N TRP A 494 8.52 13.24 7.22
CA TRP A 494 7.49 14.26 7.12
C TRP A 494 6.37 13.73 6.22
N ASP A 495 5.20 13.46 6.78
CA ASP A 495 4.08 12.85 6.10
C ASP A 495 2.98 13.90 5.81
N CYS A 496 2.46 13.94 4.58
CA CYS A 496 1.39 14.85 4.20
C CYS A 496 0.02 14.23 4.48
N PRO A 497 -0.78 14.78 5.40
CA PRO A 497 -2.07 14.21 5.78
C PRO A 497 -3.16 14.35 4.72
N CYS A 498 -2.93 15.18 3.68
CA CYS A 498 -3.92 15.42 2.65
C CYS A 498 -4.00 14.28 1.63
N HIS A 499 -2.85 13.87 1.09
CA HIS A 499 -2.81 12.93 -0.03
C HIS A 499 -1.69 11.87 0.07
N GLY A 500 -1.03 11.75 1.25
CA GLY A 500 -0.05 10.69 1.50
C GLY A 500 1.37 10.95 1.01
N SER A 501 1.70 12.14 0.47
CA SER A 501 3.11 12.42 0.14
C SER A 501 3.99 12.30 1.37
N ARG A 502 5.12 11.61 1.24
CA ARG A 502 6.07 11.40 2.33
C ARG A 502 7.45 11.87 1.95
N PHE A 503 8.17 12.42 2.91
CA PHE A 503 9.50 12.98 2.71
C PHE A 503 10.42 12.53 3.84
N THR A 504 11.69 12.28 3.52
CA THR A 504 12.71 12.04 4.55
C THR A 504 12.83 13.25 5.49
N TYR A 505 13.51 13.09 6.61
CA TYR A 505 13.81 14.21 7.50
C TYR A 505 14.64 15.31 6.81
N MET A 506 15.34 15.00 5.73
CA MET A 506 16.06 15.97 4.88
C MET A 506 15.21 16.56 3.75
N GLY A 507 13.93 16.21 3.67
CA GLY A 507 12.98 16.72 2.68
C GLY A 507 12.96 16.02 1.32
N LYS A 508 13.70 14.92 1.13
CA LYS A 508 13.65 14.16 -0.11
C LYS A 508 12.34 13.37 -0.19
N VAL A 509 11.73 13.32 -1.37
CA VAL A 509 10.52 12.53 -1.61
C VAL A 509 10.79 11.05 -1.33
N ILE A 510 9.91 10.43 -0.52
CA ILE A 510 9.82 8.98 -0.30
C ILE A 510 8.68 8.41 -1.13
N ASN A 511 7.46 9.00 -0.98
CA ASN A 511 6.23 8.57 -1.63
C ASN A 511 5.52 9.76 -2.26
N GLY A 512 4.89 9.53 -3.44
CA GLY A 512 4.03 10.49 -4.12
C GLY A 512 2.74 10.82 -3.33
N PRO A 513 1.89 11.69 -3.88
CA PRO A 513 1.93 12.26 -5.23
C PRO A 513 2.92 13.43 -5.44
N ALA A 514 3.60 13.92 -4.41
CA ALA A 514 4.67 14.89 -4.60
C ALA A 514 5.82 14.30 -5.43
N ILE A 515 6.31 15.06 -6.39
CA ILE A 515 7.45 14.69 -7.26
C ILE A 515 8.69 15.54 -7.01
N ASN A 516 8.57 16.59 -6.20
CA ASN A 516 9.67 17.49 -5.86
C ASN A 516 9.97 17.43 -4.36
N ASP A 517 11.24 17.49 -4.03
CA ASP A 517 11.73 17.53 -2.66
C ASP A 517 11.21 18.79 -1.91
N LEU A 518 11.07 18.69 -0.58
CA LEU A 518 10.85 19.88 0.26
C LEU A 518 12.09 20.79 0.19
N GLN A 519 11.86 22.10 0.20
CA GLN A 519 12.97 23.05 0.27
C GLN A 519 13.72 22.91 1.60
N ALA A 520 15.02 22.65 1.54
CA ALA A 520 15.89 22.63 2.70
C ALA A 520 16.38 24.07 3.03
N TYR A 521 16.53 24.36 4.31
CA TYR A 521 17.04 25.64 4.82
C TYR A 521 18.36 25.44 5.58
N SER A 522 19.28 26.35 5.39
CA SER A 522 20.51 26.38 6.19
C SER A 522 20.19 26.88 7.61
N VAL A 523 20.78 26.22 8.60
CA VAL A 523 20.68 26.71 9.99
C VAL A 523 21.48 28.02 10.07
N PRO A 524 20.89 29.14 10.52
CA PRO A 524 21.69 30.31 10.88
C PRO A 524 22.62 29.92 12.02
N TYR A 525 23.90 30.14 11.85
CA TYR A 525 24.91 29.99 12.92
C TYR A 525 24.70 31.02 14.01
#